data_b163fd6a0e82f820bb9744bcf319ba46
#
_entry.id   b163fd6a0e82f820bb9744bcf319ba46
#
_cell.length_a   1.000
_cell.length_b   1.000
_cell.length_c   1.000
_cell.angle_alpha   90.00
_cell.angle_beta   90.00
_cell.angle_gamma   90.00
#
_symmetry.space_group_name_H-M   'P 1'
#
loop_
_entity.id
_entity.type
_entity.pdbx_description
1 polymer ?
#
loop_
_entity_poly.entity_id
_entity_poly.type
_entity_poly.pdbx_seq_one_letter_code
_entity_poly.pdbx_strand_id
1 'polypeptide(L)'
;MKHDFYNKYSYKIKSIQEVTKKIKSMTGRKKIILCHGVFDIVHPGHVRHFSYAKSKADILVVSLTTDKYIKKGTYRPHVPEKLRALNLAAFEMVDFVVIDNEATPLKNLKILKPDFFAKGFEYFSDNISKETLEEIDVVKSYGGKMIFTPGDVVYSSSKIINTNLPNIQIEKLLSLMEFNKITFEDLKKTVKKFEKISVHVVGDTIIDTYTRGAFIGGQTKTPTFSILQESQENYVGGAGVVAQHVRSGGAKVIFSTILGNDSLKNFVKSVLQKLKIKLNLILDETRPTTNKNVIISGQYRLLKIDKVDNRGISDEIIVKLKKFLENTKSDAVIFSDFRHGIFHQRSIRKLVSSIPKKVFKCADSQVASRWGNITDIMFHSRPARVFKYAPTHTKQHPPANHPPTGHHLN
;
A
#
# COMPACT_ATOMS: atom_id res chain seq x y z
N MET A 1 -41.76 -1.69 19.97
CA MET A 1 -40.42 -2.00 19.41
C MET A 1 -39.26 -1.07 19.88
N LYS A 2 -39.47 0.18 20.30
CA LYS A 2 -38.36 1.07 20.74
C LYS A 2 -37.78 0.75 22.13
N HIS A 3 -38.50 0.07 23.03
CA HIS A 3 -38.04 -0.25 24.38
C HIS A 3 -37.20 -1.53 24.49
N ASP A 4 -37.35 -2.47 23.56
CA ASP A 4 -36.78 -3.82 23.68
C ASP A 4 -35.28 -3.87 23.35
N PHE A 5 -34.82 -3.07 22.38
CA PHE A 5 -33.43 -3.05 21.96
C PHE A 5 -32.49 -2.49 23.03
N TYR A 6 -32.87 -1.39 23.70
CA TYR A 6 -32.09 -0.81 24.78
C TYR A 6 -31.95 -1.77 25.97
N ASN A 7 -33.02 -2.46 26.34
CA ASN A 7 -33.02 -3.37 27.50
C ASN A 7 -32.16 -4.61 27.24
N LYS A 8 -32.10 -5.07 25.99
CA LYS A 8 -31.42 -6.32 25.63
C LYS A 8 -29.90 -6.29 25.88
N TYR A 9 -29.25 -5.17 25.72
CA TYR A 9 -27.75 -5.06 25.80
C TYR A 9 -27.26 -4.14 26.91
N SER A 10 -28.12 -3.29 27.48
CA SER A 10 -27.75 -2.32 28.52
C SER A 10 -27.15 -2.95 29.78
N TYR A 11 -27.40 -4.22 30.03
CA TYR A 11 -26.83 -4.94 31.19
C TYR A 11 -25.31 -5.07 31.11
N LYS A 12 -24.70 -4.93 29.93
CA LYS A 12 -23.25 -4.91 29.73
C LYS A 12 -22.65 -3.53 29.97
N ILE A 13 -23.45 -2.43 29.93
CA ILE A 13 -23.00 -1.05 30.11
C ILE A 13 -22.98 -0.75 31.61
N LYS A 14 -21.79 -0.51 32.16
CA LYS A 14 -21.59 -0.31 33.59
C LYS A 14 -20.51 0.71 33.88
N SER A 15 -20.47 1.24 35.11
CA SER A 15 -19.32 2.00 35.58
C SER A 15 -18.10 1.09 35.76
N ILE A 16 -16.90 1.66 35.72
CA ILE A 16 -15.68 0.86 35.88
C ILE A 16 -15.59 0.20 37.27
N GLN A 17 -16.18 0.81 38.30
CA GLN A 17 -16.27 0.26 39.64
C GLN A 17 -17.17 -0.98 39.68
N GLU A 18 -18.35 -0.91 39.05
CA GLU A 18 -19.26 -2.05 38.96
C GLU A 18 -18.65 -3.21 38.18
N VAL A 19 -17.96 -2.91 37.03
CA VAL A 19 -17.24 -3.91 36.26
C VAL A 19 -16.18 -4.59 37.13
N THR A 20 -15.36 -3.80 37.82
CA THR A 20 -14.30 -4.33 38.69
C THR A 20 -14.88 -5.20 39.81
N LYS A 21 -15.96 -4.76 40.48
CA LYS A 21 -16.64 -5.52 41.52
C LYS A 21 -17.20 -6.85 40.98
N LYS A 22 -17.86 -6.80 39.81
CA LYS A 22 -18.45 -7.98 39.19
C LYS A 22 -17.38 -9.00 38.77
N ILE A 23 -16.25 -8.56 38.23
CA ILE A 23 -15.16 -9.47 37.86
C ILE A 23 -14.55 -10.11 39.10
N LYS A 24 -14.34 -9.36 40.19
CA LYS A 24 -13.82 -9.89 41.43
C LYS A 24 -14.74 -10.93 42.12
N SER A 25 -16.05 -10.88 41.84
CA SER A 25 -17.00 -11.86 42.38
C SER A 25 -17.10 -13.13 41.52
N MET A 26 -16.41 -13.21 40.38
CA MET A 26 -16.40 -14.41 39.52
C MET A 26 -15.45 -15.48 40.10
N THR A 27 -15.82 -16.74 39.99
CA THR A 27 -15.00 -17.87 40.41
C THR A 27 -13.74 -18.02 39.55
N GLY A 28 -12.60 -18.18 40.20
CA GLY A 28 -11.29 -18.32 39.58
C GLY A 28 -10.71 -17.02 39.01
N ARG A 29 -9.40 -17.00 38.82
CA ARG A 29 -8.71 -15.84 38.20
C ARG A 29 -9.06 -15.74 36.73
N LYS A 30 -9.67 -14.64 36.33
CA LYS A 30 -9.97 -14.32 34.93
C LYS A 30 -8.94 -13.34 34.37
N LYS A 31 -8.43 -13.61 33.17
CA LYS A 31 -7.62 -12.66 32.44
C LYS A 31 -8.51 -11.57 31.85
N ILE A 32 -8.13 -10.33 32.06
CA ILE A 32 -8.89 -9.16 31.63
C ILE A 32 -8.13 -8.42 30.53
N ILE A 33 -8.82 -8.06 29.48
CA ILE A 33 -8.31 -7.16 28.46
C ILE A 33 -9.19 -5.92 28.35
N LEU A 34 -8.55 -4.75 28.29
CA LEU A 34 -9.22 -3.47 28.06
C LEU A 34 -8.88 -2.96 26.67
N CYS A 35 -9.90 -2.56 25.92
CA CYS A 35 -9.78 -1.74 24.71
C CYS A 35 -10.34 -0.36 25.01
N HIS A 36 -9.68 0.72 24.51
CA HIS A 36 -10.17 2.08 24.68
C HIS A 36 -10.16 2.85 23.37
N GLY A 37 -11.19 3.65 23.12
CA GLY A 37 -11.28 4.49 21.93
C GLY A 37 -12.55 5.33 21.87
N VAL A 38 -12.70 6.10 20.81
CA VAL A 38 -13.90 6.92 20.55
C VAL A 38 -15.06 6.06 20.04
N PHE A 39 -14.81 5.12 19.13
CA PHE A 39 -15.79 4.24 18.51
C PHE A 39 -17.03 4.96 17.95
N ASP A 40 -16.79 6.09 17.27
CA ASP A 40 -17.87 6.93 16.74
C ASP A 40 -18.71 6.17 15.70
N ILE A 41 -18.07 5.59 14.69
CA ILE A 41 -18.71 4.66 13.74
C ILE A 41 -17.97 3.33 13.84
N VAL A 42 -18.67 2.27 14.20
CA VAL A 42 -18.13 0.93 14.25
C VAL A 42 -18.00 0.37 12.83
N HIS A 43 -16.86 -0.24 12.53
CA HIS A 43 -16.52 -0.79 11.22
C HIS A 43 -15.76 -2.13 11.37
N PRO A 44 -15.54 -2.91 10.30
CA PRO A 44 -14.90 -4.22 10.38
C PRO A 44 -13.53 -4.23 11.09
N GLY A 45 -12.77 -3.14 11.05
CA GLY A 45 -11.52 -2.98 11.81
C GLY A 45 -11.73 -3.12 13.31
N HIS A 46 -12.78 -2.49 13.86
CA HIS A 46 -13.13 -2.64 15.28
C HIS A 46 -13.57 -4.06 15.61
N VAL A 47 -14.32 -4.74 14.73
CA VAL A 47 -14.69 -6.14 14.94
C VAL A 47 -13.46 -7.04 15.05
N ARG A 48 -12.50 -6.89 14.14
CA ARG A 48 -11.23 -7.63 14.20
C ARG A 48 -10.42 -7.30 15.46
N HIS A 49 -10.34 -6.02 15.81
CA HIS A 49 -9.68 -5.55 17.04
C HIS A 49 -10.26 -6.25 18.28
N PHE A 50 -11.57 -6.24 18.42
CA PHE A 50 -12.25 -6.88 19.56
C PHE A 50 -12.15 -8.41 19.54
N SER A 51 -12.27 -9.04 18.37
CA SER A 51 -12.10 -10.50 18.24
C SER A 51 -10.68 -10.93 18.61
N TYR A 52 -9.65 -10.19 18.15
CA TYR A 52 -8.28 -10.46 18.54
C TYR A 52 -8.07 -10.22 20.04
N ALA A 53 -8.57 -9.11 20.58
CA ALA A 53 -8.45 -8.82 22.01
C ALA A 53 -9.11 -9.93 22.85
N LYS A 54 -10.34 -10.33 22.50
CA LYS A 54 -11.06 -11.41 23.20
C LYS A 54 -10.33 -12.75 23.14
N SER A 55 -9.62 -13.05 22.06
CA SER A 55 -8.83 -14.29 21.95
C SER A 55 -7.63 -14.36 22.92
N LYS A 56 -7.26 -13.24 23.58
CA LYS A 56 -6.12 -13.15 24.50
C LYS A 56 -6.54 -13.18 25.98
N ALA A 57 -7.82 -13.01 26.28
CA ALA A 57 -8.34 -12.91 27.64
C ALA A 57 -9.73 -13.49 27.78
N ASP A 58 -10.09 -13.83 29.03
CA ASP A 58 -11.41 -14.37 29.35
C ASP A 58 -12.49 -13.28 29.28
N ILE A 59 -12.13 -12.03 29.64
CA ILE A 59 -13.05 -10.90 29.74
C ILE A 59 -12.53 -9.74 28.90
N LEU A 60 -13.36 -9.30 27.94
CA LEU A 60 -13.13 -8.09 27.15
C LEU A 60 -13.97 -6.94 27.70
N VAL A 61 -13.29 -5.92 28.18
CA VAL A 61 -13.90 -4.63 28.57
C VAL A 61 -13.59 -3.61 27.49
N VAL A 62 -14.62 -2.95 26.98
CA VAL A 62 -14.46 -1.84 26.01
C VAL A 62 -14.82 -0.53 26.71
N SER A 63 -13.85 0.37 26.80
CA SER A 63 -14.01 1.73 27.34
C SER A 63 -14.13 2.73 26.20
N LEU A 64 -15.13 3.59 26.19
CA LEU A 64 -15.30 4.62 25.17
C LEU A 64 -15.22 6.03 25.78
N THR A 65 -14.57 6.93 25.08
CA THR A 65 -14.46 8.34 25.46
C THR A 65 -15.83 9.01 25.37
N THR A 66 -16.23 9.72 26.43
CA THR A 66 -17.48 10.51 26.44
C THR A 66 -17.44 11.65 25.42
N ASP A 67 -18.62 12.10 24.98
CA ASP A 67 -18.77 13.15 23.95
C ASP A 67 -18.02 14.43 24.32
N LYS A 68 -17.99 14.78 25.61
CA LYS A 68 -17.34 15.97 26.16
C LYS A 68 -15.84 16.09 25.79
N TYR A 69 -15.13 14.98 25.69
CA TYR A 69 -13.68 14.96 25.46
C TYR A 69 -13.27 14.66 24.02
N ILE A 70 -14.24 14.53 23.10
CA ILE A 70 -13.96 14.29 21.69
C ILE A 70 -13.72 15.64 20.99
N LYS A 71 -12.44 15.97 20.74
CA LYS A 71 -12.02 17.22 20.08
C LYS A 71 -11.68 17.04 18.59
N LYS A 72 -11.95 15.89 17.99
CA LYS A 72 -11.54 15.55 16.62
C LYS A 72 -12.58 16.03 15.58
N GLY A 73 -12.31 17.17 14.93
CA GLY A 73 -13.05 17.63 13.74
C GLY A 73 -14.40 18.29 14.03
N THR A 74 -14.92 18.98 13.02
CA THR A 74 -16.23 19.63 13.05
C THR A 74 -17.33 18.57 13.04
N TYR A 75 -18.36 18.71 13.89
CA TYR A 75 -19.50 17.79 14.01
C TYR A 75 -19.20 16.38 14.55
N ARG A 76 -18.15 16.20 15.36
CA ARG A 76 -17.88 14.92 16.03
C ARG A 76 -18.20 14.98 17.53
N PRO A 77 -18.68 13.85 18.14
CA PRO A 77 -18.99 12.58 17.50
C PRO A 77 -20.33 12.63 16.73
N HIS A 78 -20.44 11.79 15.66
CA HIS A 78 -21.70 11.65 14.91
C HIS A 78 -22.73 10.84 15.67
N VAL A 79 -22.28 9.89 16.49
CA VAL A 79 -23.13 9.01 17.30
C VAL A 79 -22.93 9.36 18.77
N PRO A 80 -24.00 9.79 19.49
CA PRO A 80 -23.93 10.09 20.92
C PRO A 80 -23.41 8.92 21.76
N GLU A 81 -22.70 9.22 22.85
CA GLU A 81 -21.99 8.20 23.69
C GLU A 81 -22.88 7.03 24.13
N LYS A 82 -24.15 7.28 24.50
CA LYS A 82 -25.10 6.23 24.90
C LYS A 82 -25.39 5.24 23.77
N LEU A 83 -25.52 5.75 22.55
CA LEU A 83 -25.74 4.90 21.35
C LEU A 83 -24.47 4.18 20.94
N ARG A 84 -23.31 4.83 21.06
CA ARG A 84 -22.01 4.19 20.84
C ARG A 84 -21.77 3.05 21.82
N ALA A 85 -22.09 3.27 23.10
CA ALA A 85 -22.01 2.23 24.12
C ALA A 85 -22.94 1.05 23.81
N LEU A 86 -24.15 1.32 23.36
CA LEU A 86 -25.11 0.28 22.98
C LEU A 86 -24.64 -0.53 21.77
N ASN A 87 -24.10 0.13 20.74
CA ASN A 87 -23.50 -0.55 19.59
C ASN A 87 -22.36 -1.49 20.01
N LEU A 88 -21.50 -1.06 20.93
CA LEU A 88 -20.41 -1.89 21.45
C LEU A 88 -20.93 -3.05 22.30
N ALA A 89 -21.95 -2.81 23.12
CA ALA A 89 -22.57 -3.83 23.96
C ALA A 89 -23.27 -4.93 23.14
N ALA A 90 -23.72 -4.62 21.92
CA ALA A 90 -24.35 -5.58 21.03
C ALA A 90 -23.37 -6.61 20.43
N PHE A 91 -22.06 -6.38 20.49
CA PHE A 91 -21.07 -7.38 20.06
C PHE A 91 -21.03 -8.55 21.04
N GLU A 92 -21.10 -9.77 20.51
CA GLU A 92 -21.06 -10.99 21.30
C GLU A 92 -19.76 -11.09 22.12
N MET A 93 -18.60 -10.76 21.50
CA MET A 93 -17.30 -10.86 22.12
C MET A 93 -17.03 -9.81 23.22
N VAL A 94 -17.85 -8.76 23.31
CA VAL A 94 -17.71 -7.69 24.33
C VAL A 94 -18.50 -8.10 25.58
N ASP A 95 -17.79 -8.24 26.72
CA ASP A 95 -18.43 -8.61 27.99
C ASP A 95 -18.96 -7.38 28.74
N PHE A 96 -18.20 -6.29 28.75
CA PHE A 96 -18.58 -5.05 29.42
C PHE A 96 -18.22 -3.82 28.59
N VAL A 97 -19.06 -2.79 28.68
CA VAL A 97 -18.80 -1.47 28.10
C VAL A 97 -18.78 -0.42 29.21
N VAL A 98 -17.81 0.46 29.19
CA VAL A 98 -17.64 1.57 30.14
C VAL A 98 -17.62 2.89 29.38
N ILE A 99 -18.46 3.84 29.75
CA ILE A 99 -18.37 5.22 29.28
C ILE A 99 -17.34 5.93 30.16
N ASP A 100 -16.23 6.34 29.54
CA ASP A 100 -15.11 6.99 30.26
C ASP A 100 -15.32 8.50 30.33
N ASN A 101 -15.54 9.00 31.54
CA ASN A 101 -15.73 10.41 31.82
C ASN A 101 -14.43 11.22 31.96
N GLU A 102 -13.31 10.65 31.53
CA GLU A 102 -12.00 11.29 31.49
C GLU A 102 -11.50 11.46 30.07
N ALA A 103 -10.53 12.34 29.87
CA ALA A 103 -9.94 12.57 28.55
C ALA A 103 -9.04 11.42 28.10
N THR A 104 -8.55 10.62 29.04
CA THR A 104 -7.62 9.49 28.84
C THR A 104 -8.07 8.28 29.65
N PRO A 105 -7.73 7.05 29.26
CA PRO A 105 -8.14 5.83 29.98
C PRO A 105 -7.36 5.57 31.28
N LEU A 106 -6.45 6.46 31.68
CA LEU A 106 -5.52 6.24 32.80
C LEU A 106 -6.22 5.90 34.11
N LYS A 107 -7.35 6.57 34.41
CA LYS A 107 -8.13 6.30 35.62
C LYS A 107 -8.76 4.91 35.59
N ASN A 108 -9.34 4.52 34.46
CA ASN A 108 -9.93 3.19 34.28
C ASN A 108 -8.86 2.09 34.34
N LEU A 109 -7.69 2.32 33.76
CA LEU A 109 -6.54 1.40 33.85
C LEU A 109 -6.09 1.18 35.30
N LYS A 110 -5.98 2.25 36.12
CA LYS A 110 -5.61 2.17 37.54
C LYS A 110 -6.64 1.45 38.40
N ILE A 111 -7.94 1.57 38.08
CA ILE A 111 -9.03 0.95 38.82
C ILE A 111 -9.19 -0.53 38.45
N LEU A 112 -9.24 -0.83 37.15
CA LEU A 112 -9.49 -2.19 36.65
C LEU A 112 -8.25 -3.06 36.73
N LYS A 113 -7.06 -2.51 36.48
CA LYS A 113 -5.76 -3.20 36.40
C LYS A 113 -5.83 -4.42 35.47
N PRO A 114 -6.18 -4.25 34.18
CA PRO A 114 -6.32 -5.36 33.26
C PRO A 114 -4.96 -6.05 33.01
N ASP A 115 -4.97 -7.37 32.76
CA ASP A 115 -3.76 -8.11 32.37
C ASP A 115 -3.20 -7.61 31.04
N PHE A 116 -4.10 -7.18 30.14
CA PHE A 116 -3.74 -6.63 28.83
C PHE A 116 -4.47 -5.31 28.56
N PHE A 117 -3.77 -4.37 27.94
CA PHE A 117 -4.36 -3.19 27.34
C PHE A 117 -4.11 -3.22 25.85
N ALA A 118 -5.18 -3.26 25.03
CA ALA A 118 -5.09 -3.40 23.58
C ALA A 118 -5.29 -2.07 22.87
N LYS A 119 -4.39 -1.73 21.97
CA LYS A 119 -4.47 -0.60 21.05
C LYS A 119 -4.38 -1.08 19.60
N GLY A 120 -4.92 -0.29 18.68
CA GLY A 120 -4.76 -0.51 17.24
C GLY A 120 -3.30 -0.37 16.81
N PHE A 121 -2.95 -1.00 15.69
CA PHE A 121 -1.57 -0.99 15.17
C PHE A 121 -1.11 0.42 14.75
N GLU A 122 -2.03 1.34 14.46
CA GLU A 122 -1.72 2.74 14.13
C GLU A 122 -1.00 3.49 15.26
N TYR A 123 -1.06 2.98 16.48
CA TYR A 123 -0.32 3.51 17.64
C TYR A 123 1.08 2.89 17.80
N PHE A 124 1.49 2.00 16.89
CA PHE A 124 2.81 1.35 16.87
C PHE A 124 3.72 2.01 15.81
N SER A 125 3.82 3.32 15.78
CA SER A 125 4.77 4.04 14.89
C SER A 125 6.03 4.45 15.66
N ASP A 126 7.10 4.78 14.95
CA ASP A 126 8.38 5.24 15.53
C ASP A 126 8.23 6.53 16.38
N ASN A 127 7.08 7.20 16.29
CA ASN A 127 6.68 8.35 17.11
C ASN A 127 5.46 8.01 17.96
N ILE A 128 5.64 7.22 19.01
CA ILE A 128 4.58 6.95 19.99
C ILE A 128 4.19 8.26 20.68
N SER A 129 2.88 8.58 20.72
CA SER A 129 2.41 9.81 21.36
C SER A 129 2.69 9.80 22.88
N LYS A 130 2.82 10.99 23.46
CA LYS A 130 3.05 11.16 24.90
C LYS A 130 1.97 10.46 25.73
N GLU A 131 0.72 10.56 25.32
CA GLU A 131 -0.41 9.91 25.98
C GLU A 131 -0.28 8.38 25.96
N THR A 132 0.19 7.81 24.85
CA THR A 132 0.40 6.35 24.75
C THR A 132 1.56 5.89 25.65
N LEU A 133 2.62 6.70 25.80
CA LEU A 133 3.71 6.41 26.72
C LEU A 133 3.21 6.39 28.19
N GLU A 134 2.41 7.37 28.59
CA GLU A 134 1.80 7.42 29.91
C GLU A 134 0.89 6.20 30.19
N GLU A 135 0.14 5.75 29.20
CA GLU A 135 -0.68 4.54 29.29
C GLU A 135 0.19 3.28 29.49
N ILE A 136 1.29 3.16 28.72
CA ILE A 136 2.26 2.06 28.86
C ILE A 136 2.83 2.02 30.26
N ASP A 137 3.23 3.16 30.80
CA ASP A 137 3.83 3.25 32.14
C ASP A 137 2.82 2.85 33.21
N VAL A 138 1.57 3.30 33.13
CA VAL A 138 0.50 2.89 34.04
C VAL A 138 0.24 1.39 33.94
N VAL A 139 0.16 0.83 32.73
CA VAL A 139 -0.06 -0.61 32.54
C VAL A 139 1.08 -1.44 33.14
N LYS A 140 2.32 -1.02 32.92
CA LYS A 140 3.51 -1.67 33.49
C LYS A 140 3.55 -1.57 35.03
N SER A 141 3.09 -0.48 35.62
CA SER A 141 3.15 -0.23 37.06
C SER A 141 2.43 -1.29 37.91
N TYR A 142 1.44 -1.99 37.36
CA TYR A 142 0.71 -3.07 38.04
C TYR A 142 0.95 -4.46 37.38
N GLY A 143 1.96 -4.60 36.48
CA GLY A 143 2.35 -5.87 35.89
C GLY A 143 1.53 -6.27 34.66
N GLY A 144 0.70 -5.38 34.11
CA GLY A 144 -0.04 -5.58 32.87
C GLY A 144 0.86 -5.47 31.63
N LYS A 145 0.32 -5.85 30.48
CA LYS A 145 1.02 -5.79 29.19
C LYS A 145 0.21 -5.01 28.15
N MET A 146 0.90 -4.11 27.43
CA MET A 146 0.35 -3.50 26.23
C MET A 146 0.42 -4.48 25.07
N ILE A 147 -0.67 -4.60 24.29
CA ILE A 147 -0.68 -5.36 23.03
C ILE A 147 -1.24 -4.50 21.90
N PHE A 148 -0.64 -4.65 20.73
CA PHE A 148 -1.10 -3.97 19.53
C PHE A 148 -1.83 -4.97 18.64
N THR A 149 -3.02 -4.59 18.21
CA THR A 149 -3.88 -5.48 17.42
C THR A 149 -3.80 -5.12 15.94
N PRO A 150 -3.89 -6.08 15.03
CA PRO A 150 -3.76 -5.83 13.59
C PRO A 150 -4.98 -5.15 12.95
N GLY A 151 -5.92 -4.64 13.75
CA GLY A 151 -7.28 -4.31 13.30
C GLY A 151 -7.48 -3.02 12.51
N ASP A 152 -6.65 -1.98 12.72
CA ASP A 152 -7.03 -0.61 12.32
C ASP A 152 -6.37 -0.07 11.05
N VAL A 153 -5.57 -0.88 10.35
CA VAL A 153 -4.82 -0.40 9.17
C VAL A 153 -5.73 0.04 8.02
N VAL A 154 -6.98 -0.44 7.96
CA VAL A 154 -7.85 -0.27 6.78
C VAL A 154 -9.03 0.66 6.99
N TYR A 155 -9.63 0.63 8.17
CA TYR A 155 -10.82 1.42 8.47
C TYR A 155 -10.58 2.25 9.73
N SER A 156 -10.28 3.53 9.62
CA SER A 156 -10.49 4.44 10.72
C SER A 156 -11.76 5.24 10.47
N SER A 157 -12.59 5.42 11.52
CA SER A 157 -13.77 6.27 11.42
C SER A 157 -13.44 7.65 10.88
N SER A 158 -12.25 8.16 11.21
CA SER A 158 -11.73 9.44 10.70
C SER A 158 -11.48 9.42 9.19
N LYS A 159 -10.97 8.31 8.62
CA LYS A 159 -10.74 8.19 7.17
C LYS A 159 -12.04 7.96 6.40
N ILE A 160 -12.99 7.19 6.96
CA ILE A 160 -14.29 6.97 6.32
C ILE A 160 -15.07 8.27 6.23
N ILE A 161 -15.03 9.09 7.29
CA ILE A 161 -15.77 10.36 7.36
C ILE A 161 -15.08 11.45 6.53
N ASN A 162 -13.76 11.41 6.38
CA ASN A 162 -12.98 12.40 5.63
C ASN A 162 -12.80 12.03 4.14
N THR A 163 -13.73 11.30 3.52
CA THR A 163 -13.82 11.02 2.08
C THR A 163 -12.78 10.08 1.47
N ASN A 164 -11.95 9.42 2.24
CA ASN A 164 -11.10 8.38 1.69
C ASN A 164 -11.82 7.03 1.74
N LEU A 165 -12.11 6.46 0.57
CA LEU A 165 -12.63 5.10 0.43
C LEU A 165 -11.74 4.10 1.20
N PRO A 166 -12.34 3.07 1.84
CA PRO A 166 -11.59 2.01 2.49
C PRO A 166 -10.58 1.40 1.53
N ASN A 167 -9.37 1.09 2.00
CA ASN A 167 -8.38 0.46 1.15
C ASN A 167 -8.74 -1.02 0.92
N ILE A 168 -9.62 -1.25 -0.05
CA ILE A 168 -10.11 -2.58 -0.46
C ILE A 168 -8.96 -3.56 -0.75
N GLN A 169 -7.80 -3.04 -1.15
CA GLN A 169 -6.62 -3.87 -1.42
C GLN A 169 -6.06 -4.54 -0.16
N ILE A 170 -6.03 -3.81 0.96
CA ILE A 170 -5.58 -4.38 2.24
C ILE A 170 -6.59 -5.40 2.77
N GLU A 171 -7.89 -5.14 2.62
CA GLU A 171 -8.93 -6.12 2.99
C GLU A 171 -8.78 -7.43 2.20
N LYS A 172 -8.55 -7.33 0.90
CA LYS A 172 -8.29 -8.49 0.06
C LYS A 172 -7.03 -9.22 0.49
N LEU A 173 -5.96 -8.49 0.86
CA LEU A 173 -4.73 -9.08 1.37
C LEU A 173 -4.96 -9.83 2.68
N LEU A 174 -5.66 -9.23 3.64
CA LEU A 174 -5.95 -9.87 4.92
C LEU A 174 -6.80 -11.14 4.74
N SER A 175 -7.84 -11.08 3.91
CA SER A 175 -8.67 -12.25 3.58
C SER A 175 -7.86 -13.36 2.89
N LEU A 176 -6.94 -12.98 1.99
CA LEU A 176 -6.05 -13.93 1.32
C LEU A 176 -5.06 -14.56 2.31
N MET A 177 -4.51 -13.80 3.23
CA MET A 177 -3.59 -14.28 4.27
C MET A 177 -4.31 -15.26 5.21
N GLU A 178 -5.53 -14.92 5.64
CA GLU A 178 -6.35 -15.78 6.48
C GLU A 178 -6.68 -17.10 5.79
N PHE A 179 -7.16 -17.03 4.55
CA PHE A 179 -7.46 -18.21 3.72
C PHE A 179 -6.25 -19.15 3.56
N ASN A 180 -5.06 -18.58 3.34
CA ASN A 180 -3.82 -19.33 3.16
C ASN A 180 -3.08 -19.64 4.49
N LYS A 181 -3.61 -19.22 5.64
CA LYS A 181 -2.99 -19.36 6.97
C LYS A 181 -1.59 -18.74 7.03
N ILE A 182 -1.38 -17.62 6.33
CA ILE A 182 -0.13 -16.86 6.30
C ILE A 182 -0.21 -15.72 7.30
N THR A 183 0.80 -15.58 8.14
CA THR A 183 0.93 -14.46 9.09
C THR A 183 1.82 -13.35 8.55
N PHE A 184 1.73 -12.14 9.11
CA PHE A 184 2.67 -11.06 8.80
C PHE A 184 4.12 -11.44 9.15
N GLU A 185 4.33 -12.25 10.18
CA GLU A 185 5.66 -12.76 10.53
C GLU A 185 6.22 -13.68 9.44
N ASP A 186 5.39 -14.50 8.80
CA ASP A 186 5.81 -15.34 7.67
C ASP A 186 6.19 -14.50 6.46
N LEU A 187 5.41 -13.45 6.16
CA LEU A 187 5.75 -12.49 5.11
C LEU A 187 7.07 -11.78 5.41
N LYS A 188 7.26 -11.29 6.63
CA LYS A 188 8.48 -10.63 7.08
C LYS A 188 9.70 -11.52 7.02
N LYS A 189 9.59 -12.79 7.45
CA LYS A 189 10.65 -13.80 7.31
C LYS A 189 11.01 -14.04 5.84
N THR A 190 10.00 -14.05 4.96
CA THR A 190 10.20 -14.24 3.52
C THR A 190 10.92 -13.05 2.90
N VAL A 191 10.50 -11.81 3.22
CA VAL A 191 11.16 -10.59 2.74
C VAL A 191 12.61 -10.52 3.21
N LYS A 192 12.92 -10.89 4.46
CA LYS A 192 14.31 -10.95 4.96
C LYS A 192 15.22 -11.90 4.17
N LYS A 193 14.67 -12.97 3.57
CA LYS A 193 15.47 -13.85 2.72
C LYS A 193 15.94 -13.17 1.44
N PHE A 194 15.23 -12.13 0.96
CA PHE A 194 15.61 -11.40 -0.25
C PHE A 194 16.93 -10.63 -0.11
N GLU A 195 17.35 -10.28 1.12
CA GLU A 195 18.64 -9.61 1.38
C GLU A 195 19.85 -10.42 0.90
N LYS A 196 19.68 -11.75 0.79
CA LYS A 196 20.72 -12.67 0.32
C LYS A 196 20.72 -12.86 -1.20
N ILE A 197 19.67 -12.38 -1.88
CA ILE A 197 19.48 -12.60 -3.32
C ILE A 197 20.05 -11.42 -4.10
N SER A 198 20.78 -11.74 -5.18
CA SER A 198 21.26 -10.76 -6.15
C SER A 198 20.46 -10.86 -7.45
N VAL A 199 19.84 -9.77 -7.85
CA VAL A 199 19.01 -9.69 -9.06
C VAL A 199 19.62 -8.72 -10.06
N HIS A 200 19.77 -9.16 -11.31
CA HIS A 200 20.19 -8.33 -12.41
C HIS A 200 18.99 -7.93 -13.26
N VAL A 201 18.59 -6.69 -13.20
CA VAL A 201 17.53 -6.13 -14.04
C VAL A 201 18.16 -5.60 -15.32
N VAL A 202 17.60 -5.93 -16.47
CA VAL A 202 18.01 -5.41 -17.78
C VAL A 202 16.79 -4.87 -18.47
N GLY A 203 16.84 -3.64 -18.98
CA GLY A 203 15.67 -3.11 -19.68
C GLY A 203 15.64 -1.62 -19.97
N ASP A 204 14.54 -1.20 -20.60
CA ASP A 204 14.35 0.17 -21.07
C ASP A 204 14.03 1.11 -19.91
N THR A 205 14.91 2.09 -19.67
CA THR A 205 14.63 3.19 -18.74
C THR A 205 13.75 4.23 -19.39
N ILE A 206 12.72 4.66 -18.67
CA ILE A 206 11.84 5.77 -19.06
C ILE A 206 11.94 6.84 -17.98
N ILE A 207 11.96 8.10 -18.37
CA ILE A 207 11.77 9.21 -17.45
C ILE A 207 10.34 9.72 -17.63
N ASP A 208 9.50 9.52 -16.60
CA ASP A 208 8.19 10.10 -16.55
C ASP A 208 8.30 11.49 -15.94
N THR A 209 7.99 12.51 -16.75
CA THR A 209 8.00 13.91 -16.35
C THR A 209 6.59 14.42 -16.20
N TYR A 210 6.32 15.14 -15.12
CA TYR A 210 5.05 15.84 -14.90
C TYR A 210 5.33 17.32 -14.82
N THR A 211 4.86 18.05 -15.83
CA THR A 211 4.93 19.52 -15.87
C THR A 211 3.57 20.07 -15.45
N ARG A 212 3.53 20.75 -14.32
CA ARG A 212 2.33 21.36 -13.77
C ARG A 212 2.34 22.85 -14.01
N GLY A 213 1.17 23.41 -14.30
CA GLY A 213 1.03 24.86 -14.49
C GLY A 213 -0.42 25.32 -14.50
N ALA A 214 -0.59 26.61 -14.50
CA ALA A 214 -1.87 27.29 -14.57
C ALA A 214 -2.14 27.85 -15.97
N PHE A 215 -3.39 27.88 -16.40
CA PHE A 215 -3.77 28.60 -17.61
C PHE A 215 -3.59 30.11 -17.38
N ILE A 216 -2.87 30.78 -18.28
CA ILE A 216 -2.62 32.23 -18.22
C ILE A 216 -3.36 33.02 -19.29
N GLY A 217 -4.47 32.53 -19.72
CA GLY A 217 -5.35 33.23 -20.67
C GLY A 217 -5.68 32.42 -21.88
N GLY A 218 -6.72 32.85 -22.55
CA GLY A 218 -7.20 32.31 -23.79
C GLY A 218 -6.56 32.96 -25.00
N GLN A 219 -7.01 32.56 -26.15
CA GLN A 219 -6.60 32.92 -27.50
C GLN A 219 -6.46 34.42 -27.69
N THR A 220 -5.23 34.90 -27.84
CA THR A 220 -5.02 36.33 -28.20
C THR A 220 -4.71 36.50 -29.66
N LYS A 221 -3.66 35.85 -30.19
CA LYS A 221 -3.26 35.97 -31.61
C LYS A 221 -3.26 34.66 -32.39
N THR A 222 -3.17 33.55 -31.65
CA THR A 222 -3.18 32.19 -32.22
C THR A 222 -4.11 31.30 -31.38
N PRO A 223 -4.79 30.29 -31.97
CA PRO A 223 -5.66 29.37 -31.23
C PRO A 223 -4.81 28.38 -30.41
N THR A 224 -4.07 28.88 -29.44
CA THR A 224 -3.12 28.11 -28.62
C THR A 224 -3.38 28.34 -27.14
N PHE A 225 -3.39 27.27 -26.36
CA PHE A 225 -3.42 27.37 -24.91
C PHE A 225 -2.06 27.79 -24.38
N SER A 226 -2.03 28.81 -23.53
CA SER A 226 -0.85 29.23 -22.81
C SER A 226 -0.91 28.78 -21.35
N ILE A 227 0.19 28.16 -20.89
CA ILE A 227 0.31 27.64 -19.53
C ILE A 227 1.54 28.23 -18.90
N LEU A 228 1.40 28.85 -17.74
CA LEU A 228 2.50 29.23 -16.87
C LEU A 228 2.99 27.98 -16.13
N GLN A 229 4.21 27.55 -16.42
CA GLN A 229 4.81 26.41 -15.73
C GLN A 229 5.13 26.82 -14.27
N GLU A 230 4.58 26.05 -13.33
CA GLU A 230 4.79 26.22 -11.89
C GLU A 230 5.82 25.23 -11.34
N SER A 231 5.75 23.98 -11.80
CA SER A 231 6.69 22.94 -11.37
C SER A 231 6.95 21.90 -12.46
N GLN A 232 8.07 21.20 -12.33
CA GLN A 232 8.37 20.03 -13.13
C GLN A 232 9.05 18.98 -12.27
N GLU A 233 8.51 17.78 -12.30
CA GLU A 233 8.97 16.63 -11.52
C GLU A 233 9.33 15.48 -12.45
N ASN A 234 10.46 14.83 -12.19
CA ASN A 234 10.94 13.68 -12.95
C ASN A 234 10.94 12.43 -12.09
N TYR A 235 10.52 11.32 -12.67
CA TYR A 235 10.52 10.00 -12.02
C TYR A 235 11.21 8.98 -12.92
N VAL A 236 12.00 8.10 -12.31
CA VAL A 236 12.62 7.00 -13.04
C VAL A 236 11.61 5.87 -13.16
N GLY A 237 11.11 5.66 -14.38
CA GLY A 237 10.13 4.67 -14.78
C GLY A 237 10.72 3.51 -15.58
N GLY A 238 9.86 2.74 -16.26
CA GLY A 238 10.25 1.59 -17.07
C GLY A 238 10.99 0.54 -16.24
N ALA A 239 12.04 -0.05 -16.79
CA ALA A 239 12.89 -1.02 -16.10
C ALA A 239 13.59 -0.43 -14.86
N GLY A 240 13.75 0.89 -14.82
CA GLY A 240 14.30 1.58 -13.67
C GLY A 240 13.40 1.47 -12.43
N VAL A 241 12.07 1.55 -12.59
CA VAL A 241 11.14 1.34 -11.47
C VAL A 241 11.11 -0.14 -11.03
N VAL A 242 11.28 -1.08 -11.97
CA VAL A 242 11.41 -2.51 -11.63
C VAL A 242 12.64 -2.73 -10.73
N ALA A 243 13.78 -2.14 -11.09
CA ALA A 243 15.00 -2.21 -10.29
C ALA A 243 14.78 -1.61 -8.88
N GLN A 244 14.07 -0.48 -8.77
CA GLN A 244 13.72 0.15 -7.50
C GLN A 244 12.80 -0.74 -6.64
N HIS A 245 11.78 -1.37 -7.21
CA HIS A 245 10.89 -2.28 -6.49
C HIS A 245 11.62 -3.52 -5.97
N VAL A 246 12.46 -4.13 -6.80
CA VAL A 246 13.28 -5.28 -6.38
C VAL A 246 14.23 -4.88 -5.24
N ARG A 247 14.81 -3.69 -5.31
CA ARG A 247 15.67 -3.15 -4.25
C ARG A 247 14.89 -2.88 -2.97
N SER A 248 13.71 -2.30 -3.06
CA SER A 248 12.82 -2.05 -1.92
C SER A 248 12.33 -3.34 -1.25
N GLY A 249 12.22 -4.43 -2.02
CA GLY A 249 11.97 -5.78 -1.50
C GLY A 249 13.16 -6.37 -0.72
N GLY A 250 14.32 -5.70 -0.69
CA GLY A 250 15.51 -6.11 0.09
C GLY A 250 16.64 -6.71 -0.73
N ALA A 251 16.43 -7.11 -1.99
CA ALA A 251 17.46 -7.76 -2.81
C ALA A 251 18.63 -6.82 -3.17
N LYS A 252 19.78 -7.39 -3.42
CA LYS A 252 20.92 -6.69 -4.06
C LYS A 252 20.59 -6.55 -5.54
N VAL A 253 20.62 -5.32 -6.07
CA VAL A 253 20.23 -5.06 -7.46
C VAL A 253 21.38 -4.52 -8.29
N ILE A 254 21.54 -5.14 -9.45
CA ILE A 254 22.36 -4.64 -10.55
C ILE A 254 21.39 -4.26 -11.67
N PHE A 255 21.54 -3.08 -12.24
CA PHE A 255 20.67 -2.61 -13.31
C PHE A 255 21.48 -2.24 -14.54
N SER A 256 21.20 -2.92 -15.66
CA SER A 256 21.82 -2.62 -16.96
C SER A 256 20.79 -1.96 -17.86
N THR A 257 21.11 -0.77 -18.36
CA THR A 257 20.24 0.02 -19.22
C THR A 257 21.03 0.88 -20.19
N ILE A 258 20.31 1.46 -21.14
CA ILE A 258 20.85 2.37 -22.16
C ILE A 258 20.17 3.71 -22.00
N LEU A 259 20.93 4.78 -22.00
CA LEU A 259 20.44 6.16 -21.96
C LEU A 259 21.11 6.96 -23.07
N GLY A 260 20.46 8.04 -23.48
CA GLY A 260 21.10 9.06 -24.32
C GLY A 260 22.17 9.84 -23.54
N ASN A 261 23.01 10.53 -24.28
CA ASN A 261 24.01 11.43 -23.67
C ASN A 261 23.40 12.82 -23.44
N ASP A 262 22.40 12.91 -22.59
CA ASP A 262 21.68 14.14 -22.25
C ASP A 262 21.64 14.37 -20.73
N SER A 263 21.02 15.47 -20.28
CA SER A 263 20.95 15.85 -18.86
C SER A 263 20.21 14.82 -17.99
N LEU A 264 19.24 14.10 -18.56
CA LEU A 264 18.42 13.11 -17.83
C LEU A 264 19.24 11.91 -17.34
N LYS A 265 20.37 11.60 -17.99
CA LYS A 265 21.28 10.54 -17.52
C LYS A 265 21.78 10.80 -16.10
N ASN A 266 22.08 12.07 -15.75
CA ASN A 266 22.58 12.42 -14.42
C ASN A 266 21.48 12.27 -13.36
N PHE A 267 20.25 12.61 -13.70
CA PHE A 267 19.09 12.36 -12.86
C PHE A 267 18.92 10.86 -12.54
N VAL A 268 18.94 10.01 -13.57
CA VAL A 268 18.84 8.55 -13.39
C VAL A 268 19.95 8.01 -12.49
N LYS A 269 21.21 8.42 -12.76
CA LYS A 269 22.37 8.03 -11.93
C LYS A 269 22.15 8.41 -10.47
N SER A 270 21.78 9.65 -10.21
CA SER A 270 21.58 10.17 -8.85
C SER A 270 20.51 9.38 -8.09
N VAL A 271 19.34 9.13 -8.72
CA VAL A 271 18.25 8.39 -8.09
C VAL A 271 18.64 6.96 -7.74
N LEU A 272 19.27 6.24 -8.70
CA LEU A 272 19.61 4.84 -8.50
C LEU A 272 20.78 4.65 -7.52
N GLN A 273 21.75 5.57 -7.49
CA GLN A 273 22.85 5.56 -6.52
C GLN A 273 22.35 5.77 -5.08
N LYS A 274 21.41 6.70 -4.85
CA LYS A 274 20.77 6.91 -3.54
C LYS A 274 20.11 5.63 -3.01
N LEU A 275 19.58 4.81 -3.89
CA LEU A 275 18.95 3.51 -3.55
C LEU A 275 19.97 2.36 -3.48
N LYS A 276 21.27 2.63 -3.62
CA LYS A 276 22.33 1.60 -3.61
C LYS A 276 22.12 0.53 -4.68
N ILE A 277 21.62 0.92 -5.85
CA ILE A 277 21.50 0.05 -7.04
C ILE A 277 22.80 0.17 -7.84
N LYS A 278 23.46 -0.96 -8.13
CA LYS A 278 24.65 -0.98 -8.98
C LYS A 278 24.21 -0.76 -10.43
N LEU A 279 24.57 0.36 -11.01
CA LEU A 279 24.20 0.75 -12.38
C LEU A 279 25.28 0.38 -13.39
N ASN A 280 24.94 -0.44 -14.38
CA ASN A 280 25.69 -0.70 -15.59
C ASN A 280 25.08 0.11 -16.74
N LEU A 281 25.57 1.30 -16.97
CA LEU A 281 25.04 2.25 -17.95
C LEU A 281 25.80 2.19 -19.25
N ILE A 282 25.08 2.07 -20.36
CA ILE A 282 25.59 2.29 -21.71
C ILE A 282 25.01 3.62 -22.22
N LEU A 283 25.87 4.50 -22.70
CA LEU A 283 25.46 5.72 -23.39
C LEU A 283 25.36 5.44 -24.89
N ASP A 284 24.25 5.85 -25.48
CA ASP A 284 24.01 5.79 -26.93
C ASP A 284 23.82 7.22 -27.43
N GLU A 285 24.83 7.72 -28.16
CA GLU A 285 24.83 9.08 -28.72
C GLU A 285 23.78 9.28 -29.82
N THR A 286 23.24 8.18 -30.36
CA THR A 286 22.34 8.23 -31.53
C THR A 286 20.87 8.38 -31.15
N ARG A 287 20.56 8.32 -29.83
CA ARG A 287 19.19 8.42 -29.32
C ARG A 287 19.09 9.27 -28.06
N PRO A 288 17.94 9.89 -27.80
CA PRO A 288 17.71 10.56 -26.53
C PRO A 288 17.44 9.55 -25.41
N THR A 289 17.64 9.96 -24.16
CA THR A 289 17.00 9.28 -23.03
C THR A 289 15.48 9.34 -23.20
N THR A 290 14.81 8.18 -23.13
CA THR A 290 13.35 8.13 -23.28
C THR A 290 12.69 8.97 -22.21
N ASN A 291 11.94 10.00 -22.62
CA ASN A 291 11.20 10.88 -21.72
C ASN A 291 9.75 11.00 -22.15
N LYS A 292 8.85 10.89 -21.20
CA LYS A 292 7.40 11.04 -21.37
C LYS A 292 6.90 12.14 -20.47
N ASN A 293 6.69 13.33 -21.02
CA ASN A 293 6.27 14.51 -20.28
C ASN A 293 4.75 14.73 -20.41
N VAL A 294 4.07 14.73 -19.26
CA VAL A 294 2.63 15.01 -19.15
C VAL A 294 2.43 16.44 -18.66
N ILE A 295 1.77 17.26 -19.46
CA ILE A 295 1.40 18.63 -19.12
C ILE A 295 0.06 18.61 -18.39
N ILE A 296 0.02 19.19 -17.19
CA ILE A 296 -1.14 19.15 -16.27
C ILE A 296 -1.50 20.58 -15.85
N SER A 297 -2.78 20.93 -15.94
CA SER A 297 -3.33 22.15 -15.34
C SER A 297 -4.54 21.80 -14.46
N GLY A 298 -4.47 22.18 -13.17
CA GLY A 298 -5.44 21.74 -12.18
C GLY A 298 -5.49 20.21 -12.09
N GLN A 299 -6.65 19.63 -12.38
CA GLN A 299 -6.84 18.16 -12.39
C GLN A 299 -6.79 17.54 -13.81
N TYR A 300 -6.58 18.36 -14.84
CA TYR A 300 -6.65 17.92 -16.24
C TYR A 300 -5.26 17.64 -16.81
N ARG A 301 -5.12 16.48 -17.45
CA ARG A 301 -3.98 16.16 -18.30
C ARG A 301 -4.27 16.73 -19.70
N LEU A 302 -3.52 17.74 -20.08
CA LEU A 302 -3.77 18.49 -21.31
C LEU A 302 -3.08 17.89 -22.53
N LEU A 303 -1.83 17.49 -22.34
CA LEU A 303 -0.97 17.02 -23.42
C LEU A 303 0.08 16.07 -22.87
N LYS A 304 0.52 15.13 -23.69
CA LYS A 304 1.67 14.27 -23.44
C LYS A 304 2.69 14.46 -24.55
N ILE A 305 3.90 14.81 -24.18
CA ILE A 305 5.03 14.99 -25.11
C ILE A 305 6.00 13.83 -24.89
N ASP A 306 6.15 12.96 -25.88
CA ASP A 306 7.04 11.82 -25.83
C ASP A 306 8.31 12.10 -26.64
N LYS A 307 9.47 12.08 -25.98
CA LYS A 307 10.79 12.09 -26.62
C LYS A 307 11.35 10.67 -26.58
N VAL A 308 11.16 9.91 -27.63
CA VAL A 308 11.45 8.49 -27.70
C VAL A 308 12.13 8.10 -29.01
N ASP A 309 12.97 7.06 -28.95
CA ASP A 309 13.49 6.36 -30.11
C ASP A 309 13.34 4.85 -29.89
N ASN A 310 12.49 4.23 -30.70
CA ASN A 310 12.14 2.82 -30.59
C ASN A 310 12.94 1.92 -31.55
N ARG A 311 13.94 2.46 -32.26
CA ARG A 311 14.81 1.64 -33.12
C ARG A 311 15.60 0.62 -32.29
N GLY A 312 15.85 -0.55 -32.86
CA GLY A 312 16.67 -1.56 -32.20
C GLY A 312 18.09 -1.03 -31.92
N ILE A 313 18.65 -1.48 -30.80
CA ILE A 313 20.04 -1.14 -30.44
C ILE A 313 21.06 -1.76 -31.40
N SER A 314 22.21 -1.11 -31.53
CA SER A 314 23.32 -1.60 -32.39
C SER A 314 23.94 -2.88 -31.84
N ASP A 315 24.63 -3.63 -32.70
CA ASP A 315 25.37 -4.85 -32.29
C ASP A 315 26.46 -4.54 -31.26
N GLU A 316 27.10 -3.38 -31.31
CA GLU A 316 28.07 -2.95 -30.34
C GLU A 316 27.48 -2.82 -28.95
N ILE A 317 26.27 -2.25 -28.86
CA ILE A 317 25.53 -2.12 -27.59
C ILE A 317 25.11 -3.50 -27.09
N ILE A 318 24.67 -4.39 -27.98
CA ILE A 318 24.34 -5.78 -27.59
C ILE A 318 25.56 -6.48 -26.99
N VAL A 319 26.74 -6.31 -27.59
CA VAL A 319 27.99 -6.88 -27.08
C VAL A 319 28.34 -6.32 -25.68
N LYS A 320 28.17 -5.01 -25.47
CA LYS A 320 28.38 -4.38 -24.15
C LYS A 320 27.40 -4.92 -23.09
N LEU A 321 26.12 -5.04 -23.43
CA LEU A 321 25.11 -5.63 -22.51
C LEU A 321 25.41 -7.10 -22.19
N LYS A 322 25.81 -7.86 -23.22
CA LYS A 322 26.22 -9.27 -23.04
C LYS A 322 27.38 -9.39 -22.05
N LYS A 323 28.42 -8.57 -22.20
CA LYS A 323 29.55 -8.53 -21.25
C LYS A 323 29.12 -8.21 -19.84
N PHE A 324 28.14 -7.31 -19.62
CA PHE A 324 27.60 -7.03 -18.30
C PHE A 324 26.90 -8.25 -17.70
N LEU A 325 26.15 -9.02 -18.50
CA LEU A 325 25.48 -10.26 -18.05
C LEU A 325 26.50 -11.36 -17.72
N GLU A 326 27.52 -11.55 -18.53
CA GLU A 326 28.58 -12.55 -18.34
C GLU A 326 29.43 -12.27 -17.10
N ASN A 327 29.78 -11.00 -16.88
CA ASN A 327 30.68 -10.58 -15.79
C ASN A 327 29.97 -10.35 -14.45
N THR A 328 28.65 -10.50 -14.41
CA THR A 328 27.86 -10.25 -13.20
C THR A 328 27.30 -11.54 -12.65
N LYS A 329 27.72 -11.91 -11.42
CA LYS A 329 27.09 -13.01 -10.70
C LYS A 329 25.75 -12.54 -10.14
N SER A 330 24.68 -13.19 -10.54
CA SER A 330 23.32 -12.95 -10.03
C SER A 330 22.55 -14.26 -9.88
N ASP A 331 21.61 -14.31 -8.94
CA ASP A 331 20.74 -15.45 -8.73
C ASP A 331 19.57 -15.45 -9.70
N ALA A 332 19.17 -14.25 -10.12
CA ALA A 332 18.09 -14.05 -11.09
C ALA A 332 18.41 -12.91 -12.06
N VAL A 333 17.86 -13.01 -13.28
CA VAL A 333 17.86 -11.96 -14.29
C VAL A 333 16.42 -11.63 -14.69
N ILE A 334 16.07 -10.35 -14.65
CA ILE A 334 14.77 -9.83 -15.07
C ILE A 334 14.96 -9.00 -16.33
N PHE A 335 14.31 -9.40 -17.43
CA PHE A 335 14.21 -8.60 -18.65
C PHE A 335 12.92 -7.79 -18.63
N SER A 336 13.04 -6.47 -18.65
CA SER A 336 11.90 -5.55 -18.56
C SER A 336 11.81 -4.71 -19.84
N ASP A 337 10.89 -5.09 -20.73
CA ASP A 337 10.74 -4.59 -22.09
C ASP A 337 9.57 -3.60 -22.19
N PHE A 338 9.89 -2.33 -22.39
CA PHE A 338 8.94 -1.26 -22.65
C PHE A 338 8.92 -0.83 -24.12
N ARG A 339 9.50 -1.63 -25.02
CA ARG A 339 9.53 -1.42 -26.47
C ARG A 339 10.34 -0.20 -26.93
N HIS A 340 11.36 0.18 -26.17
CA HIS A 340 12.25 1.27 -26.53
C HIS A 340 13.59 0.81 -27.12
N GLY A 341 13.58 -0.38 -27.73
CA GLY A 341 14.64 -0.84 -28.64
C GLY A 341 15.70 -1.75 -28.04
N ILE A 342 15.77 -1.95 -26.71
CA ILE A 342 16.74 -2.89 -26.12
C ILE A 342 16.43 -4.33 -26.56
N PHE A 343 15.16 -4.69 -26.57
CA PHE A 343 14.75 -6.06 -26.87
C PHE A 343 14.08 -6.18 -28.23
N HIS A 344 14.70 -6.97 -29.07
CA HIS A 344 14.17 -7.44 -30.34
C HIS A 344 14.70 -8.86 -30.58
N GLN A 345 14.18 -9.59 -31.58
CA GLN A 345 14.48 -10.99 -31.78
C GLN A 345 15.98 -11.36 -31.78
N ARG A 346 16.81 -10.49 -32.36
CA ARG A 346 18.27 -10.70 -32.42
C ARG A 346 18.96 -10.42 -31.09
N SER A 347 18.61 -9.32 -30.41
CA SER A 347 19.26 -8.93 -29.14
C SER A 347 18.91 -9.89 -28.01
N ILE A 348 17.63 -10.24 -27.83
CA ILE A 348 17.21 -11.06 -26.73
C ILE A 348 17.82 -12.46 -26.76
N ARG A 349 17.95 -13.07 -27.93
CA ARG A 349 18.58 -14.39 -28.08
C ARG A 349 20.05 -14.35 -27.63
N LYS A 350 20.81 -13.33 -28.06
CA LYS A 350 22.21 -13.15 -27.67
C LYS A 350 22.36 -12.88 -26.18
N LEU A 351 21.46 -12.11 -25.59
CA LEU A 351 21.50 -11.78 -24.16
C LEU A 351 21.14 -13.00 -23.29
N VAL A 352 20.09 -13.75 -23.64
CA VAL A 352 19.68 -14.94 -22.90
C VAL A 352 20.74 -16.04 -22.94
N SER A 353 21.34 -16.26 -24.10
CA SER A 353 22.41 -17.28 -24.26
C SER A 353 23.68 -17.00 -23.45
N SER A 354 23.88 -15.74 -23.03
CA SER A 354 25.03 -15.34 -22.21
C SER A 354 24.84 -15.61 -20.71
N ILE A 355 23.64 -15.98 -20.30
CA ILE A 355 23.31 -16.21 -18.88
C ILE A 355 23.41 -17.72 -18.58
N PRO A 356 24.13 -18.12 -17.53
CA PRO A 356 24.25 -19.54 -17.15
C PRO A 356 22.86 -20.16 -16.94
N LYS A 357 22.72 -21.46 -17.33
CA LYS A 357 21.43 -22.19 -17.24
C LYS A 357 20.84 -22.23 -15.82
N LYS A 358 21.68 -22.27 -14.80
CA LYS A 358 21.29 -22.30 -13.38
C LYS A 358 20.69 -21.00 -12.86
N VAL A 359 20.89 -19.87 -13.54
CA VAL A 359 20.37 -18.57 -13.14
C VAL A 359 18.90 -18.49 -13.54
N PHE A 360 18.04 -18.10 -12.58
CA PHE A 360 16.63 -17.89 -12.86
C PHE A 360 16.43 -16.71 -13.82
N LYS A 361 15.63 -16.90 -14.87
CA LYS A 361 15.38 -15.87 -15.88
C LYS A 361 13.87 -15.63 -16.00
N CYS A 362 13.46 -14.39 -15.85
CA CYS A 362 12.09 -13.99 -16.13
C CYS A 362 12.06 -12.74 -16.99
N ALA A 363 10.93 -12.53 -17.66
CA ALA A 363 10.73 -11.38 -18.50
C ALA A 363 9.30 -10.86 -18.38
N ASP A 364 9.19 -9.52 -18.39
CA ASP A 364 7.96 -8.80 -18.62
C ASP A 364 8.10 -8.00 -19.90
N SER A 365 7.24 -8.30 -20.89
CA SER A 365 7.24 -7.62 -22.18
C SER A 365 5.81 -7.35 -22.61
N GLN A 366 5.54 -6.11 -23.00
CA GLN A 366 4.24 -5.73 -23.55
C GLN A 366 3.96 -6.40 -24.90
N VAL A 367 4.99 -6.89 -25.61
CA VAL A 367 4.89 -7.55 -26.91
C VAL A 367 5.87 -8.70 -27.05
N ALA A 368 5.71 -9.71 -26.22
CA ALA A 368 6.56 -10.90 -26.23
C ALA A 368 6.61 -11.64 -27.59
N SER A 369 5.57 -11.49 -28.43
CA SER A 369 5.53 -12.04 -29.78
C SER A 369 6.67 -11.55 -30.69
N ARG A 370 7.22 -10.37 -30.45
CA ARG A 370 8.36 -9.84 -31.21
C ARG A 370 9.70 -10.49 -30.88
N TRP A 371 9.77 -11.24 -29.78
CA TRP A 371 11.01 -11.90 -29.38
C TRP A 371 11.24 -13.22 -30.11
N GLY A 372 10.19 -13.80 -30.74
CA GLY A 372 10.19 -15.16 -31.28
C GLY A 372 10.13 -16.22 -30.18
N ASN A 373 10.33 -17.49 -30.56
CA ASN A 373 10.31 -18.60 -29.62
C ASN A 373 11.59 -18.62 -28.78
N ILE A 374 11.46 -18.31 -27.48
CA ILE A 374 12.54 -18.42 -26.48
C ILE A 374 12.03 -19.33 -25.37
N THR A 375 12.73 -20.46 -25.18
CA THR A 375 12.30 -21.52 -24.25
C THR A 375 12.81 -21.36 -22.82
N ASP A 376 13.93 -20.66 -22.64
CA ASP A 376 14.69 -20.61 -21.39
C ASP A 376 14.30 -19.45 -20.46
N ILE A 377 13.19 -18.77 -20.74
CA ILE A 377 12.70 -17.64 -19.94
C ILE A 377 11.28 -17.91 -19.46
N MET A 378 11.03 -17.66 -18.19
CA MET A 378 9.67 -17.59 -17.66
C MET A 378 9.06 -16.24 -18.03
N PHE A 379 8.08 -16.22 -18.95
CA PHE A 379 7.36 -15.02 -19.30
C PHE A 379 6.27 -14.72 -18.29
N HIS A 380 6.29 -13.53 -17.72
CA HIS A 380 5.23 -13.02 -16.87
C HIS A 380 3.98 -12.64 -17.69
N SER A 381 4.14 -12.37 -18.96
CA SER A 381 3.10 -11.83 -19.87
C SER A 381 2.25 -12.86 -20.60
N ARG A 382 2.23 -14.13 -20.19
CA ARG A 382 1.15 -15.02 -20.60
C ARG A 382 -0.03 -14.81 -19.64
N PRO A 383 -1.10 -14.11 -20.05
CA PRO A 383 -2.20 -13.76 -19.12
C PRO A 383 -2.94 -14.98 -18.56
N ALA A 384 -2.64 -16.19 -19.01
CA ALA A 384 -3.38 -17.40 -18.64
C ALA A 384 -2.79 -18.23 -17.48
N ARG A 385 -1.56 -18.00 -17.04
CA ARG A 385 -0.95 -18.91 -16.03
C ARG A 385 -0.47 -18.27 -14.73
N VAL A 386 -0.15 -16.98 -14.70
CA VAL A 386 0.31 -16.31 -13.45
C VAL A 386 -0.84 -15.70 -12.67
N PHE A 387 -1.96 -15.36 -13.33
CA PHE A 387 -3.15 -14.81 -12.69
C PHE A 387 -4.17 -15.87 -12.22
N LYS A 388 -3.81 -17.14 -12.09
CA LYS A 388 -4.70 -18.11 -11.42
C LYS A 388 -4.98 -17.81 -9.95
N TYR A 389 -4.28 -16.83 -9.36
CA TYR A 389 -4.46 -16.40 -7.97
C TYR A 389 -4.83 -14.92 -7.79
N ALA A 390 -5.03 -14.16 -8.87
CA ALA A 390 -5.69 -12.86 -8.78
C ALA A 390 -7.15 -13.03 -9.21
N PRO A 391 -8.13 -12.68 -8.37
CA PRO A 391 -9.53 -12.74 -8.80
C PRO A 391 -9.73 -11.75 -9.94
N THR A 392 -10.04 -12.29 -11.13
CA THR A 392 -10.50 -11.52 -12.28
C THR A 392 -11.89 -10.96 -11.97
N HIS A 393 -11.96 -9.75 -11.46
CA HIS A 393 -13.17 -8.94 -11.46
C HIS A 393 -12.84 -7.50 -11.83
N THR A 394 -12.60 -7.29 -13.11
CA THR A 394 -13.04 -6.10 -13.81
C THR A 394 -13.92 -6.56 -14.96
N LYS A 395 -15.19 -6.82 -14.68
CA LYS A 395 -16.23 -6.76 -15.71
C LYS A 395 -16.25 -5.30 -16.16
N GLN A 396 -15.70 -5.05 -17.33
CA GLN A 396 -16.06 -3.87 -18.12
C GLN A 396 -17.57 -3.99 -18.38
N HIS A 397 -18.34 -3.07 -17.86
CA HIS A 397 -19.71 -2.88 -18.30
C HIS A 397 -19.66 -2.53 -19.79
N PRO A 398 -20.50 -3.18 -20.61
CA PRO A 398 -20.67 -2.71 -21.99
C PRO A 398 -21.24 -1.29 -21.94
N PRO A 399 -20.91 -0.45 -22.94
CA PRO A 399 -21.47 0.89 -23.01
C PRO A 399 -23.00 0.81 -23.10
N ALA A 400 -23.66 1.62 -22.28
CA ALA A 400 -25.11 1.74 -22.30
C ALA A 400 -25.56 2.14 -23.69
N ASN A 401 -26.37 1.30 -24.35
CA ASN A 401 -27.08 1.63 -25.56
C ASN A 401 -28.05 2.78 -25.26
N HIS A 402 -27.72 3.97 -25.72
CA HIS A 402 -28.71 5.04 -25.87
C HIS A 402 -29.59 4.72 -27.07
N PRO A 403 -30.91 4.75 -26.91
CA PRO A 403 -31.81 4.61 -28.06
C PRO A 403 -31.69 5.85 -28.98
N PRO A 404 -31.88 5.69 -30.29
CA PRO A 404 -31.83 6.82 -31.23
C PRO A 404 -33.05 7.72 -31.00
N THR A 405 -32.81 8.97 -30.60
CA THR A 405 -33.83 10.02 -30.65
C THR A 405 -33.97 10.45 -32.07
N GLY A 406 -35.02 9.96 -32.70
CA GLY A 406 -35.55 10.54 -33.95
C GLY A 406 -36.15 11.90 -33.64
N HIS A 407 -35.68 12.91 -34.33
CA HIS A 407 -36.49 14.10 -34.64
C HIS A 407 -36.42 14.38 -36.13
N HIS A 408 -37.51 14.00 -36.76
CA HIS A 408 -38.02 14.74 -37.93
C HIS A 408 -38.40 16.13 -37.46
N LEU A 409 -38.05 17.17 -38.24
CA LEU A 409 -38.97 18.21 -38.66
C LEU A 409 -38.24 19.24 -39.51
N ASN A 410 -38.76 19.38 -40.71
CA ASN A 410 -38.85 20.56 -41.64
C ASN A 410 -37.69 21.53 -41.75
#